data_75e823196abc44abd13d3593127a4686
#
_entry.id   75e823196abc44abd13d3593127a4686
#
_cell.length_a   1.000
_cell.length_b   1.000
_cell.length_c   1.000
_cell.angle_alpha   90.00
_cell.angle_beta   90.00
_cell.angle_gamma   90.00
#
_symmetry.space_group_name_H-M   'P 1'
#
loop_
_entity.id
_entity.type
_entity.pdbx_description
1 polymer ?
#
loop_
_entity_poly.entity_id
_entity_poly.type
_entity_poly.pdbx_seq_one_letter_code
_entity_poly.pdbx_strand_id
1 'polypeptide(L)'
;DQTGYGEAALPPYLKETQESVCAFLKLAQPVINSCREPLNVDSIMQVVNALAPGNHAAKASIDIALHDLYGKLHNQPLWQMWDIDPEATPCTSYTIGYDANDSIVLHKVREADWAKILKVKLGREEAEDKRMIRLIRSISNKPIYVDANQGWPTKEHALKMCQWLSEQGVVLIEQPMPKHMNEEHAWLCERVELPIIADEACQTYADVAGLQPYYDGINIKLMKCGGVAEARKMITLARELGMQVMIGCMTETSAGISAATTL
;
A
#
# COMPACT_ATOMS: atom_id res chain seq x y z
N ASP A 1 25.24 17.36 14.24
CA ASP A 1 24.20 17.66 13.23
C ASP A 1 23.55 16.35 12.77
N GLN A 2 22.23 16.27 12.83
CA GLN A 2 21.46 15.11 12.35
C GLN A 2 20.74 15.48 11.07
N THR A 3 20.57 14.51 10.16
CA THR A 3 19.86 14.67 8.89
C THR A 3 18.77 13.62 8.77
N GLY A 4 17.53 14.05 8.50
CA GLY A 4 16.42 13.17 8.16
C GLY A 4 16.36 12.92 6.66
N TYR A 5 16.08 11.70 6.28
CA TYR A 5 15.92 11.27 4.88
C TYR A 5 14.47 10.92 4.57
N GLY A 6 14.00 11.36 3.43
CA GLY A 6 12.65 11.06 2.93
C GLY A 6 12.68 10.75 1.45
N GLU A 7 11.58 10.20 0.96
CA GLU A 7 11.45 9.72 -0.40
C GLU A 7 10.07 10.06 -0.97
N ALA A 8 10.02 10.44 -2.24
CA ALA A 8 8.80 10.56 -3.02
C ALA A 8 8.89 9.62 -4.23
N ALA A 9 8.23 8.46 -4.17
CA ALA A 9 8.13 7.55 -5.30
C ALA A 9 6.95 7.96 -6.20
N LEU A 10 7.19 8.05 -7.50
CA LEU A 10 6.31 8.65 -8.50
C LEU A 10 5.95 7.65 -9.60
N PRO A 11 5.11 6.64 -9.33
CA PRO A 11 4.68 5.76 -10.39
C PRO A 11 3.81 6.52 -11.41
N PRO A 12 3.82 6.14 -12.71
CA PRO A 12 3.17 6.92 -13.78
C PRO A 12 1.67 7.16 -13.61
N TYR A 13 0.97 6.33 -12.81
CA TYR A 13 -0.46 6.48 -12.56
C TYR A 13 -0.80 7.46 -11.43
N LEU A 14 0.17 7.90 -10.63
CA LEU A 14 0.04 9.07 -9.78
C LEU A 14 0.32 10.31 -10.63
N LYS A 15 -0.48 11.34 -10.46
CA LYS A 15 -0.39 12.55 -11.28
C LYS A 15 0.80 13.46 -10.91
N GLU A 16 1.54 13.11 -9.88
CA GLU A 16 2.72 13.87 -9.44
C GLU A 16 3.92 13.55 -10.32
N THR A 17 4.74 14.58 -10.57
CA THR A 17 6.00 14.50 -11.31
C THR A 17 7.16 15.00 -10.44
N GLN A 18 8.39 14.77 -10.88
CA GLN A 18 9.56 15.31 -10.19
C GLN A 18 9.47 16.83 -10.06
N GLU A 19 9.01 17.53 -11.11
CA GLU A 19 8.84 18.97 -11.12
C GLU A 19 7.79 19.43 -10.10
N SER A 20 6.62 18.74 -10.03
CA SER A 20 5.58 19.07 -9.06
C SER A 20 6.04 18.84 -7.62
N VAL A 21 6.75 17.75 -7.36
CA VAL A 21 7.36 17.48 -6.05
C VAL A 21 8.37 18.57 -5.68
N CYS A 22 9.31 18.90 -6.57
CA CYS A 22 10.27 19.95 -6.32
C CYS A 22 9.62 21.33 -6.09
N ALA A 23 8.53 21.62 -6.79
CA ALA A 23 7.76 22.86 -6.59
C ALA A 23 7.11 22.87 -5.19
N PHE A 24 6.49 21.76 -4.79
CA PHE A 24 5.89 21.66 -3.45
C PHE A 24 6.94 21.72 -2.33
N LEU A 25 8.10 21.09 -2.49
CA LEU A 25 9.19 21.18 -1.53
C LEU A 25 9.71 22.62 -1.35
N LYS A 26 9.81 23.39 -2.46
CA LYS A 26 10.14 24.83 -2.37
C LYS A 26 9.07 25.63 -1.63
N LEU A 27 7.79 25.31 -1.83
CA LEU A 27 6.68 25.93 -1.11
C LEU A 27 6.72 25.60 0.39
N ALA A 28 7.09 24.38 0.76
CA ALA A 28 7.20 23.93 2.15
C ALA A 28 8.49 24.41 2.85
N GLN A 29 9.51 24.80 2.12
CA GLN A 29 10.82 25.17 2.66
C GLN A 29 10.77 26.20 3.78
N PRO A 30 9.97 27.30 3.73
CA PRO A 30 9.88 28.26 4.82
C PRO A 30 9.33 27.61 6.12
N VAL A 31 8.39 26.71 6.00
CA VAL A 31 7.83 25.96 7.15
C VAL A 31 8.92 25.11 7.79
N ILE A 32 9.63 24.31 6.98
CA ILE A 32 10.71 23.44 7.44
C ILE A 32 11.83 24.25 8.08
N ASN A 33 12.25 25.36 7.47
CA ASN A 33 13.29 26.24 8.00
C ASN A 33 12.90 26.93 9.33
N SER A 34 11.61 27.06 9.62
CA SER A 34 11.10 27.62 10.87
C SER A 34 11.02 26.62 12.02
N CYS A 35 11.16 25.32 11.74
CA CYS A 35 11.11 24.29 12.78
C CYS A 35 12.21 24.49 13.83
N ARG A 36 11.87 24.24 15.08
CA ARG A 36 12.76 24.33 16.25
C ARG A 36 12.59 23.09 17.12
N GLU A 37 13.56 22.82 17.94
CA GLU A 37 13.45 21.82 18.99
C GLU A 37 12.58 22.34 20.16
N PRO A 38 11.75 21.48 20.78
CA PRO A 38 11.53 20.08 20.42
C PRO A 38 10.74 19.91 19.09
N LEU A 39 11.15 18.96 18.24
CA LEU A 39 10.53 18.70 16.97
C LEU A 39 9.13 18.08 17.16
N ASN A 40 8.08 18.75 16.71
CA ASN A 40 6.72 18.24 16.70
C ASN A 40 6.27 17.95 15.26
N VAL A 41 6.39 16.69 14.86
CA VAL A 41 6.13 16.26 13.48
C VAL A 41 4.68 16.50 13.09
N ASP A 42 3.72 16.18 13.97
CA ASP A 42 2.28 16.33 13.68
C ASP A 42 1.91 17.81 13.41
N SER A 43 2.40 18.73 14.25
CA SER A 43 2.15 20.16 14.08
C SER A 43 2.78 20.70 12.79
N ILE A 44 3.98 20.26 12.44
CA ILE A 44 4.64 20.66 11.21
C ILE A 44 3.86 20.14 10.01
N MET A 45 3.49 18.86 10.02
CA MET A 45 2.75 18.24 8.92
C MET A 45 1.34 18.84 8.76
N GLN A 46 0.70 19.26 9.84
CA GLN A 46 -0.57 20.00 9.76
C GLN A 46 -0.43 21.28 8.91
N VAL A 47 0.65 22.05 9.12
CA VAL A 47 0.94 23.26 8.32
C VAL A 47 1.31 22.89 6.88
N VAL A 48 2.17 21.90 6.70
CA VAL A 48 2.60 21.41 5.37
C VAL A 48 1.39 20.93 4.56
N ASN A 49 0.49 20.18 5.17
CA ASN A 49 -0.71 19.67 4.51
C ASN A 49 -1.66 20.78 4.05
N ALA A 50 -1.70 21.90 4.76
CA ALA A 50 -2.54 23.06 4.44
C ALA A 50 -1.98 23.94 3.30
N LEU A 51 -0.70 23.78 2.92
CA LEU A 51 -0.06 24.61 1.87
C LEU A 51 -0.72 24.44 0.50
N ALA A 52 -1.09 23.22 0.13
CA ALA A 52 -1.79 22.93 -1.12
C ALA A 52 -2.49 21.56 -1.04
N PRO A 53 -3.65 21.38 -1.70
CA PRO A 53 -4.30 20.07 -1.82
C PRO A 53 -3.47 19.11 -2.69
N GLY A 54 -3.71 17.79 -2.51
CA GLY A 54 -2.93 16.77 -3.22
C GLY A 54 -1.46 16.75 -2.81
N ASN A 55 -0.55 16.56 -3.76
CA ASN A 55 0.91 16.50 -3.53
C ASN A 55 1.30 15.44 -2.48
N HIS A 56 0.65 14.28 -2.51
CA HIS A 56 0.77 13.28 -1.46
C HIS A 56 2.17 12.67 -1.39
N ALA A 57 2.81 12.39 -2.53
CA ALA A 57 4.18 11.88 -2.56
C ALA A 57 5.19 12.91 -2.05
N ALA A 58 5.02 14.19 -2.40
CA ALA A 58 5.84 15.27 -1.86
C ALA A 58 5.66 15.43 -0.34
N LYS A 59 4.42 15.38 0.15
CA LYS A 59 4.11 15.40 1.58
C LYS A 59 4.70 14.20 2.31
N ALA A 60 4.57 13.00 1.72
CA ALA A 60 5.17 11.78 2.26
C ALA A 60 6.68 11.92 2.42
N SER A 61 7.38 12.52 1.44
CA SER A 61 8.82 12.71 1.54
C SER A 61 9.23 13.61 2.70
N ILE A 62 8.46 14.66 2.98
CA ILE A 62 8.69 15.55 4.13
C ILE A 62 8.40 14.83 5.44
N ASP A 63 7.25 14.15 5.50
CA ASP A 63 6.81 13.40 6.68
C ASP A 63 7.80 12.30 7.07
N ILE A 64 8.25 11.50 6.10
CA ILE A 64 9.26 10.45 6.31
C ILE A 64 10.57 11.06 6.83
N ALA A 65 11.04 12.18 6.21
CA ALA A 65 12.26 12.83 6.63
C ALA A 65 12.16 13.40 8.05
N LEU A 66 11.01 13.95 8.43
CA LEU A 66 10.78 14.46 9.79
C LEU A 66 10.74 13.33 10.81
N HIS A 67 10.11 12.21 10.51
CA HIS A 67 10.09 11.05 11.39
C HIS A 67 11.46 10.40 11.54
N ASP A 68 12.24 10.28 10.46
CA ASP A 68 13.62 9.80 10.51
C ASP A 68 14.49 10.73 11.37
N LEU A 69 14.37 12.05 11.18
CA LEU A 69 15.08 13.03 12.01
C LEU A 69 14.65 12.94 13.47
N TYR A 70 13.35 12.79 13.74
CA TYR A 70 12.82 12.68 15.09
C TYR A 70 13.39 11.46 15.83
N GLY A 71 13.42 10.29 15.18
CA GLY A 71 14.05 9.10 15.77
C GLY A 71 15.53 9.28 16.06
N LYS A 72 16.28 9.92 15.14
CA LYS A 72 17.71 10.21 15.31
C LYS A 72 17.99 11.19 16.46
N LEU A 73 17.19 12.25 16.58
CA LEU A 73 17.34 13.22 17.69
C LEU A 73 17.11 12.60 19.06
N HIS A 74 16.20 11.62 19.15
CA HIS A 74 15.91 10.90 20.39
C HIS A 74 16.78 9.65 20.57
N ASN A 75 17.65 9.33 19.62
CA ASN A 75 18.45 8.10 19.59
C ASN A 75 17.60 6.84 19.84
N GLN A 76 16.41 6.81 19.27
CA GLN A 76 15.43 5.74 19.45
C GLN A 76 14.68 5.48 18.15
N PRO A 77 14.52 4.22 17.68
CA PRO A 77 13.74 3.91 16.51
C PRO A 77 12.24 4.14 16.75
N LEU A 78 11.51 4.51 15.73
CA LEU A 78 10.08 4.86 15.81
C LEU A 78 9.22 3.74 16.39
N TRP A 79 9.49 2.48 16.05
CA TRP A 79 8.73 1.34 16.58
C TRP A 79 8.81 1.23 18.10
N GLN A 80 9.96 1.56 18.71
CA GLN A 80 10.10 1.62 20.17
C GLN A 80 9.36 2.84 20.77
N MET A 81 9.47 4.00 20.12
CA MET A 81 8.78 5.22 20.56
C MET A 81 7.25 5.08 20.54
N TRP A 82 6.74 4.21 19.67
CA TRP A 82 5.30 3.95 19.52
C TRP A 82 4.83 2.67 20.17
N ASP A 83 5.70 2.02 20.94
CA ASP A 83 5.42 0.76 21.64
C ASP A 83 4.87 -0.34 20.72
N ILE A 84 5.50 -0.45 19.55
CA ILE A 84 5.16 -1.48 18.54
C ILE A 84 6.03 -2.70 18.81
N ASP A 85 5.37 -3.86 18.94
CA ASP A 85 6.07 -5.14 19.06
C ASP A 85 6.58 -5.59 17.68
N PRO A 86 7.90 -5.64 17.44
CA PRO A 86 8.44 -6.07 16.15
C PRO A 86 8.16 -7.55 15.85
N GLU A 87 7.93 -8.39 16.88
CA GLU A 87 7.60 -9.81 16.69
C GLU A 87 6.14 -10.00 16.19
N ALA A 88 5.28 -9.02 16.42
CA ALA A 88 3.91 -9.00 15.91
C ALA A 88 3.80 -8.52 14.45
N THR A 89 4.93 -8.16 13.82
CA THR A 89 4.95 -7.68 12.43
C THR A 89 4.47 -8.75 11.45
N PRO A 90 3.48 -8.48 10.61
CA PRO A 90 3.00 -9.43 9.62
C PRO A 90 4.06 -9.76 8.57
N CYS A 91 3.96 -10.96 7.99
CA CYS A 91 4.90 -11.37 6.94
C CYS A 91 4.73 -10.50 5.70
N THR A 92 5.85 -10.10 5.09
CA THR A 92 5.83 -9.46 3.78
C THR A 92 5.40 -10.46 2.69
N SER A 93 4.71 -9.97 1.67
CA SER A 93 4.41 -10.70 0.44
C SER A 93 5.38 -10.30 -0.66
N TYR A 94 5.90 -11.28 -1.41
CA TYR A 94 6.79 -11.03 -2.54
C TYR A 94 6.01 -11.02 -3.86
N THR A 95 6.19 -9.95 -4.65
CA THR A 95 5.41 -9.76 -5.88
C THR A 95 5.96 -10.57 -7.05
N ILE A 96 5.13 -11.43 -7.62
CA ILE A 96 5.34 -12.11 -8.89
C ILE A 96 4.59 -11.34 -9.97
N GLY A 97 5.34 -10.55 -10.74
CA GLY A 97 4.77 -9.84 -11.89
C GLY A 97 4.50 -10.78 -13.06
N TYR A 98 3.54 -10.38 -13.89
CA TYR A 98 3.22 -11.08 -15.13
C TYR A 98 4.45 -11.22 -16.05
N ASP A 99 4.53 -12.35 -16.73
CA ASP A 99 5.45 -12.57 -17.86
C ASP A 99 4.82 -13.57 -18.83
N ALA A 100 4.98 -13.34 -20.13
CA ALA A 100 4.50 -14.26 -21.17
C ALA A 100 5.34 -15.55 -21.23
N ASN A 101 6.59 -15.50 -20.73
CA ASN A 101 7.49 -16.64 -20.69
C ASN A 101 7.37 -17.38 -19.35
N ASP A 102 6.86 -18.59 -19.40
CA ASP A 102 6.67 -19.46 -18.23
C ASP A 102 7.97 -19.68 -17.44
N SER A 103 9.10 -19.82 -18.14
CA SER A 103 10.38 -20.03 -17.47
C SER A 103 10.80 -18.85 -16.60
N ILE A 104 10.48 -17.62 -17.02
CA ILE A 104 10.76 -16.42 -16.24
C ILE A 104 9.86 -16.37 -14.98
N VAL A 105 8.58 -16.69 -15.12
CA VAL A 105 7.67 -16.77 -13.98
C VAL A 105 8.13 -17.81 -12.98
N LEU A 106 8.45 -19.02 -13.44
CA LEU A 106 8.96 -20.10 -12.59
C LEU A 106 10.29 -19.73 -11.91
N HIS A 107 11.17 -19.01 -12.61
CA HIS A 107 12.41 -18.50 -12.03
C HIS A 107 12.12 -17.50 -10.89
N LYS A 108 11.26 -16.50 -11.11
CA LYS A 108 10.86 -15.53 -10.08
C LYS A 108 10.26 -16.22 -8.84
N VAL A 109 9.45 -17.27 -9.03
CA VAL A 109 8.86 -18.02 -7.91
C VAL A 109 9.94 -18.76 -7.11
N ARG A 110 10.95 -19.35 -7.79
CA ARG A 110 12.09 -20.02 -7.10
C ARG A 110 12.95 -19.02 -6.34
N GLU A 111 13.23 -17.84 -6.92
CA GLU A 111 13.96 -16.77 -6.22
C GLU A 111 13.20 -16.26 -4.99
N ALA A 112 11.88 -16.37 -4.98
CA ALA A 112 11.00 -16.03 -3.86
C ALA A 112 10.87 -17.14 -2.81
N ASP A 113 11.76 -18.13 -2.76
CA ASP A 113 11.64 -19.26 -1.82
C ASP A 113 11.72 -18.81 -0.34
N TRP A 114 12.45 -17.76 -0.06
CA TRP A 114 12.53 -17.13 1.26
C TRP A 114 11.21 -16.46 1.71
N ALA A 115 10.35 -16.03 0.79
CA ALA A 115 9.09 -15.34 1.10
C ALA A 115 8.04 -16.35 1.60
N LYS A 116 7.29 -15.96 2.62
CA LYS A 116 6.20 -16.80 3.16
C LYS A 116 4.92 -16.68 2.34
N ILE A 117 4.72 -15.56 1.66
CA ILE A 117 3.52 -15.22 0.89
C ILE A 117 3.94 -14.69 -0.48
N LEU A 118 3.25 -15.11 -1.53
CA LEU A 118 3.44 -14.56 -2.87
C LEU A 118 2.30 -13.58 -3.19
N LYS A 119 2.62 -12.41 -3.72
CA LYS A 119 1.62 -11.49 -4.30
C LYS A 119 1.67 -11.62 -5.82
N VAL A 120 0.56 -11.98 -6.45
CA VAL A 120 0.49 -12.24 -7.90
C VAL A 120 -0.33 -11.16 -8.58
N LYS A 121 0.27 -10.50 -9.58
CA LYS A 121 -0.41 -9.51 -10.41
C LYS A 121 -1.25 -10.21 -11.48
N LEU A 122 -2.56 -9.98 -11.42
CA LEU A 122 -3.58 -10.47 -12.36
C LEU A 122 -4.33 -9.28 -13.00
N GLY A 123 -5.57 -9.50 -13.44
CA GLY A 123 -6.43 -8.48 -14.04
C GLY A 123 -6.22 -8.33 -15.54
N ARG A 124 -5.80 -9.40 -16.18
CA ARG A 124 -5.70 -9.53 -17.64
C ARG A 124 -6.85 -10.39 -18.18
N GLU A 125 -6.68 -10.96 -19.35
CA GLU A 125 -7.59 -11.97 -19.87
C GLU A 125 -7.66 -13.19 -18.92
N GLU A 126 -8.85 -13.74 -18.72
CA GLU A 126 -9.09 -14.86 -17.78
C GLU A 126 -8.12 -16.04 -18.00
N ALA A 127 -7.85 -16.35 -19.26
CA ALA A 127 -6.93 -17.44 -19.61
C ALA A 127 -5.51 -17.19 -19.09
N GLU A 128 -5.03 -15.96 -19.20
CA GLU A 128 -3.73 -15.52 -18.76
C GLU A 128 -3.63 -15.51 -17.21
N ASP A 129 -4.64 -14.97 -16.56
CA ASP A 129 -4.72 -14.96 -15.10
C ASP A 129 -4.68 -16.40 -14.54
N LYS A 130 -5.47 -17.30 -15.13
CA LYS A 130 -5.49 -18.70 -14.75
C LYS A 130 -4.18 -19.42 -15.08
N ARG A 131 -3.54 -19.10 -16.20
CA ARG A 131 -2.22 -19.63 -16.55
C ARG A 131 -1.19 -19.28 -15.47
N MET A 132 -1.12 -18.01 -15.06
CA MET A 132 -0.19 -17.53 -14.03
C MET A 132 -0.34 -18.31 -12.72
N ILE A 133 -1.56 -18.46 -12.23
CA ILE A 133 -1.82 -19.17 -10.97
C ILE A 133 -1.47 -20.66 -11.08
N ARG A 134 -1.90 -21.36 -12.16
CA ARG A 134 -1.58 -22.77 -12.38
C ARG A 134 -0.07 -23.00 -12.45
N LEU A 135 0.64 -22.12 -13.14
CA LEU A 135 2.09 -22.19 -13.28
C LEU A 135 2.78 -22.05 -11.91
N ILE A 136 2.37 -21.07 -11.09
CA ILE A 136 2.91 -20.89 -9.74
C ILE A 136 2.60 -22.11 -8.88
N ARG A 137 1.36 -22.62 -8.93
CA ARG A 137 0.93 -23.81 -8.17
C ARG A 137 1.65 -25.10 -8.59
N SER A 138 2.19 -25.17 -9.81
CA SER A 138 2.99 -26.33 -10.23
C SER A 138 4.29 -26.51 -9.43
N ILE A 139 4.76 -25.46 -8.74
CA ILE A 139 6.03 -25.49 -8.00
C ILE A 139 5.94 -24.91 -6.57
N SER A 140 4.79 -24.34 -6.17
CA SER A 140 4.65 -23.69 -4.86
C SER A 140 3.25 -23.81 -4.28
N ASN A 141 3.17 -24.20 -3.00
CA ASN A 141 1.94 -24.24 -2.20
C ASN A 141 1.81 -23.05 -1.23
N LYS A 142 2.67 -22.03 -1.36
CA LYS A 142 2.62 -20.84 -0.49
C LYS A 142 1.29 -20.12 -0.61
N PRO A 143 0.79 -19.46 0.45
CA PRO A 143 -0.34 -18.56 0.35
C PRO A 143 -0.12 -17.52 -0.75
N ILE A 144 -1.17 -17.22 -1.51
CA ILE A 144 -1.14 -16.22 -2.58
C ILE A 144 -2.10 -15.09 -2.24
N TYR A 145 -1.59 -13.85 -2.32
CA TYR A 145 -2.37 -12.63 -2.47
C TYR A 145 -2.51 -12.31 -3.95
N VAL A 146 -3.70 -11.98 -4.40
CA VAL A 146 -3.93 -11.58 -5.78
C VAL A 146 -4.19 -10.07 -5.82
N ASP A 147 -3.54 -9.38 -6.74
CA ASP A 147 -3.82 -7.99 -7.05
C ASP A 147 -4.26 -7.91 -8.52
N ALA A 148 -5.54 -7.67 -8.72
CA ALA A 148 -6.14 -7.60 -10.05
C ALA A 148 -6.06 -6.20 -10.68
N ASN A 149 -5.58 -5.20 -9.93
CA ASN A 149 -5.37 -3.81 -10.40
C ASN A 149 -6.55 -3.27 -11.23
N GLN A 150 -7.78 -3.46 -10.75
CA GLN A 150 -9.02 -3.01 -11.40
C GLN A 150 -9.33 -3.73 -12.73
N GLY A 151 -8.68 -4.86 -13.02
CA GLY A 151 -8.70 -5.48 -14.34
C GLY A 151 -9.93 -6.31 -14.65
N TRP A 152 -10.77 -6.67 -13.68
CA TRP A 152 -11.97 -7.47 -13.94
C TRP A 152 -13.16 -6.56 -14.24
N PRO A 153 -13.77 -6.68 -15.45
CA PRO A 153 -14.68 -5.65 -15.95
C PRO A 153 -16.09 -5.69 -15.36
N THR A 154 -16.52 -6.83 -14.79
CA THR A 154 -17.87 -7.01 -14.24
C THR A 154 -17.84 -7.79 -12.94
N LYS A 155 -18.86 -7.60 -12.10
CA LYS A 155 -19.01 -8.33 -10.83
C LYS A 155 -19.19 -9.83 -11.03
N GLU A 156 -19.83 -10.25 -12.12
CA GLU A 156 -20.01 -11.67 -12.46
C GLU A 156 -18.67 -12.33 -12.83
N HIS A 157 -17.84 -11.60 -13.59
CA HIS A 157 -16.46 -12.05 -13.88
C HIS A 157 -15.64 -12.13 -12.60
N ALA A 158 -15.69 -11.09 -11.76
CA ALA A 158 -14.99 -11.05 -10.48
C ALA A 158 -15.41 -12.20 -9.57
N LEU A 159 -16.72 -12.47 -9.44
CA LEU A 159 -17.23 -13.60 -8.65
C LEU A 159 -16.68 -14.94 -9.15
N LYS A 160 -16.76 -15.19 -10.46
CA LYS A 160 -16.21 -16.42 -11.08
C LYS A 160 -14.72 -16.60 -10.80
N MET A 161 -13.96 -15.49 -10.92
CA MET A 161 -12.52 -15.51 -10.66
C MET A 161 -12.22 -15.75 -9.16
N CYS A 162 -12.91 -15.07 -8.24
CA CYS A 162 -12.73 -15.26 -6.81
C CYS A 162 -13.02 -16.70 -6.38
N GLN A 163 -14.11 -17.30 -6.87
CA GLN A 163 -14.46 -18.70 -6.58
C GLN A 163 -13.37 -19.65 -7.05
N TRP A 164 -12.91 -19.50 -8.28
CA TRP A 164 -11.83 -20.34 -8.81
C TRP A 164 -10.51 -20.11 -8.07
N LEU A 165 -10.17 -18.86 -7.72
CA LEU A 165 -8.95 -18.52 -6.98
C LEU A 165 -8.96 -19.06 -5.56
N SER A 166 -10.11 -19.09 -4.89
CA SER A 166 -10.28 -19.73 -3.60
C SER A 166 -9.92 -21.22 -3.66
N GLU A 167 -10.38 -21.95 -4.68
CA GLU A 167 -10.00 -23.36 -4.92
C GLU A 167 -8.49 -23.53 -5.17
N GLN A 168 -7.81 -22.47 -5.63
CA GLN A 168 -6.35 -22.49 -5.83
C GLN A 168 -5.55 -22.08 -4.56
N GLY A 169 -6.21 -21.88 -3.41
CA GLY A 169 -5.57 -21.50 -2.16
C GLY A 169 -5.09 -20.04 -2.14
N VAL A 170 -5.73 -19.17 -2.91
CA VAL A 170 -5.60 -17.71 -2.74
C VAL A 170 -6.28 -17.31 -1.45
N VAL A 171 -5.74 -16.34 -0.74
CA VAL A 171 -6.20 -15.96 0.60
C VAL A 171 -6.73 -14.53 0.72
N LEU A 172 -6.51 -13.68 -0.29
CA LEU A 172 -7.17 -12.38 -0.44
C LEU A 172 -7.08 -11.88 -1.88
N ILE A 173 -7.97 -10.94 -2.21
CA ILE A 173 -8.03 -10.26 -3.52
C ILE A 173 -7.92 -8.75 -3.29
N GLU A 174 -6.97 -8.11 -3.96
CA GLU A 174 -6.79 -6.67 -3.95
C GLU A 174 -7.36 -6.06 -5.24
N GLN A 175 -8.20 -5.04 -5.10
CA GLN A 175 -8.83 -4.21 -6.13
C GLN A 175 -9.27 -4.99 -7.38
N PRO A 176 -10.28 -5.86 -7.28
CA PRO A 176 -10.73 -6.71 -8.40
C PRO A 176 -11.28 -5.92 -9.57
N MET A 177 -12.11 -4.93 -9.31
CA MET A 177 -12.84 -4.14 -10.31
C MET A 177 -12.46 -2.66 -10.25
N PRO A 178 -12.82 -1.85 -11.26
CA PRO A 178 -12.63 -0.39 -11.25
C PRO A 178 -13.13 0.26 -9.96
N LYS A 179 -12.34 1.17 -9.39
CA LYS A 179 -12.57 1.77 -8.07
C LYS A 179 -13.90 2.51 -7.90
N HIS A 180 -14.55 2.90 -9.00
CA HIS A 180 -15.85 3.57 -8.97
C HIS A 180 -17.05 2.61 -8.89
N MET A 181 -16.81 1.30 -8.99
CA MET A 181 -17.84 0.25 -8.94
C MET A 181 -18.10 -0.20 -7.49
N ASN A 182 -18.47 0.74 -6.63
CA ASN A 182 -18.62 0.48 -5.19
C ASN A 182 -19.72 -0.56 -4.90
N GLU A 183 -20.89 -0.42 -5.50
CA GLU A 183 -22.01 -1.34 -5.29
C GLU A 183 -21.69 -2.76 -5.78
N GLU A 184 -20.91 -2.87 -6.85
CA GLU A 184 -20.45 -4.16 -7.36
C GLU A 184 -19.42 -4.80 -6.42
N HIS A 185 -18.57 -4.01 -5.76
CA HIS A 185 -17.66 -4.51 -4.72
C HIS A 185 -18.44 -4.99 -3.50
N ALA A 186 -19.41 -4.21 -2.99
CA ALA A 186 -20.29 -4.65 -1.91
C ALA A 186 -21.00 -5.97 -2.25
N TRP A 187 -21.59 -6.03 -3.46
CA TRP A 187 -22.24 -7.24 -3.95
C TRP A 187 -21.30 -8.46 -4.03
N LEU A 188 -20.02 -8.23 -4.37
CA LEU A 188 -18.99 -9.27 -4.42
C LEU A 188 -18.62 -9.75 -3.01
N CYS A 189 -18.34 -8.82 -2.06
CA CYS A 189 -17.99 -9.14 -0.68
C CYS A 189 -19.04 -10.02 0.01
N GLU A 190 -20.33 -9.79 -0.26
CA GLU A 190 -21.41 -10.62 0.29
C GLU A 190 -21.43 -12.08 -0.23
N ARG A 191 -20.69 -12.40 -1.31
CA ARG A 191 -20.79 -13.65 -2.05
C ARG A 191 -19.50 -14.45 -2.13
N VAL A 192 -18.43 -13.91 -1.60
CA VAL A 192 -17.11 -14.57 -1.54
C VAL A 192 -16.61 -14.61 -0.11
N GLU A 193 -15.85 -15.65 0.22
CA GLU A 193 -15.20 -15.77 1.53
C GLU A 193 -13.82 -15.12 1.55
N LEU A 194 -13.24 -14.86 0.36
CA LEU A 194 -11.95 -14.19 0.24
C LEU A 194 -12.09 -12.71 0.57
N PRO A 195 -11.28 -12.17 1.49
CA PRO A 195 -11.27 -10.74 1.78
C PRO A 195 -10.97 -9.92 0.52
N ILE A 196 -11.76 -8.88 0.29
CA ILE A 196 -11.59 -7.92 -0.80
C ILE A 196 -10.98 -6.62 -0.25
N ILE A 197 -9.80 -6.28 -0.73
CA ILE A 197 -8.98 -5.17 -0.23
C ILE A 197 -8.98 -4.01 -1.24
N ALA A 198 -9.30 -2.81 -0.77
CA ALA A 198 -9.23 -1.59 -1.58
C ALA A 198 -7.80 -1.09 -1.71
N ASP A 199 -7.28 -0.89 -2.93
CA ASP A 199 -6.00 -0.22 -3.20
C ASP A 199 -6.23 1.14 -3.89
N GLU A 200 -6.60 1.12 -5.17
CA GLU A 200 -6.84 2.36 -5.91
C GLU A 200 -8.06 3.14 -5.43
N ALA A 201 -9.01 2.47 -4.78
CA ALA A 201 -10.16 3.11 -4.16
C ALA A 201 -9.80 3.87 -2.88
N CYS A 202 -8.78 3.41 -2.12
CA CYS A 202 -8.33 4.02 -0.87
C CYS A 202 -7.05 4.82 -1.09
N GLN A 203 -7.14 6.13 -1.13
CA GLN A 203 -5.99 7.01 -1.35
C GLN A 203 -5.58 7.75 -0.07
N THR A 204 -6.56 8.24 0.70
CA THR A 204 -6.35 9.14 1.83
C THR A 204 -7.20 8.73 3.04
N TYR A 205 -6.95 9.35 4.16
CA TYR A 205 -7.76 9.18 5.38
C TYR A 205 -9.26 9.42 5.13
N ALA A 206 -9.59 10.41 4.28
CA ALA A 206 -10.99 10.76 4.00
C ALA A 206 -11.77 9.64 3.28
N ASP A 207 -11.07 8.73 2.60
CA ASP A 207 -11.71 7.64 1.85
C ASP A 207 -12.13 6.49 2.78
N VAL A 208 -11.42 6.28 3.90
CA VAL A 208 -11.51 5.04 4.72
C VAL A 208 -12.94 4.75 5.17
N ALA A 209 -13.61 5.72 5.80
CA ALA A 209 -14.96 5.51 6.33
C ALA A 209 -15.99 5.21 5.22
N GLY A 210 -15.82 5.84 4.06
CA GLY A 210 -16.70 5.64 2.90
C GLY A 210 -16.54 4.29 2.22
N LEU A 211 -15.43 3.59 2.46
CA LEU A 211 -15.13 2.30 1.83
C LEU A 211 -15.60 1.08 2.66
N GLN A 212 -15.87 1.29 3.95
CA GLN A 212 -16.26 0.19 4.85
C GLN A 212 -17.46 -0.64 4.35
N PRO A 213 -18.50 -0.08 3.70
CA PRO A 213 -19.59 -0.89 3.18
C PRO A 213 -19.24 -1.72 1.93
N TYR A 214 -18.11 -1.46 1.29
CA TYR A 214 -17.77 -1.98 -0.03
C TYR A 214 -16.55 -2.91 -0.06
N TYR A 215 -15.73 -2.91 1.01
CA TYR A 215 -14.49 -3.67 1.09
C TYR A 215 -14.27 -4.24 2.50
N ASP A 216 -13.63 -5.38 2.59
CA ASP A 216 -13.24 -6.00 3.86
C ASP A 216 -11.98 -5.38 4.47
N GLY A 217 -11.23 -4.62 3.67
CA GLY A 217 -10.00 -3.99 4.13
C GLY A 217 -9.45 -2.96 3.15
N ILE A 218 -8.34 -2.34 3.54
CA ILE A 218 -7.66 -1.30 2.76
C ILE A 218 -6.17 -1.58 2.64
N ASN A 219 -5.58 -1.19 1.51
CA ASN A 219 -4.13 -1.16 1.31
C ASN A 219 -3.63 0.28 1.43
N ILE A 220 -2.93 0.59 2.51
CA ILE A 220 -2.33 1.89 2.77
C ILE A 220 -0.94 1.94 2.10
N LYS A 221 -0.66 3.03 1.37
CA LYS A 221 0.67 3.31 0.82
C LYS A 221 1.05 4.75 1.15
N LEU A 222 2.23 4.96 1.70
CA LEU A 222 2.68 6.29 2.16
C LEU A 222 2.59 7.34 1.06
N MET A 223 2.93 6.95 -0.17
CA MET A 223 2.88 7.84 -1.34
C MET A 223 1.45 8.24 -1.77
N LYS A 224 0.43 7.47 -1.37
CA LYS A 224 -0.97 7.81 -1.60
C LYS A 224 -1.53 8.72 -0.52
N CYS A 225 -1.23 8.44 0.75
CA CYS A 225 -1.85 9.14 1.87
C CYS A 225 -1.08 10.37 2.36
N GLY A 226 0.18 10.53 1.96
CA GLY A 226 0.97 11.70 2.36
C GLY A 226 1.92 11.46 3.53
N GLY A 227 2.18 10.19 3.90
CA GLY A 227 3.22 9.81 4.84
C GLY A 227 2.75 9.00 6.03
N VAL A 228 3.65 8.82 6.99
CA VAL A 228 3.50 7.96 8.18
C VAL A 228 2.42 8.48 9.12
N ALA A 229 2.37 9.80 9.36
CA ALA A 229 1.36 10.41 10.24
C ALA A 229 -0.07 10.14 9.76
N GLU A 230 -0.34 10.32 8.46
CA GLU A 230 -1.67 10.04 7.89
C GLU A 230 -1.95 8.52 7.84
N ALA A 231 -0.96 7.70 7.51
CA ALA A 231 -1.10 6.25 7.51
C ALA A 231 -1.53 5.71 8.89
N ARG A 232 -0.94 6.22 9.98
CA ARG A 232 -1.33 5.84 11.36
C ARG A 232 -2.79 6.16 11.66
N LYS A 233 -3.28 7.33 11.24
CA LYS A 233 -4.70 7.70 11.40
C LYS A 233 -5.60 6.75 10.60
N MET A 234 -5.20 6.40 9.38
CA MET A 234 -5.93 5.45 8.54
C MET A 234 -6.00 4.07 9.19
N ILE A 235 -4.90 3.57 9.75
CA ILE A 235 -4.85 2.29 10.47
C ILE A 235 -5.83 2.30 11.65
N THR A 236 -5.78 3.36 12.46
CA THR A 236 -6.66 3.49 13.63
C THR A 236 -8.13 3.44 13.21
N LEU A 237 -8.51 4.28 12.24
CA LEU A 237 -9.89 4.33 11.76
C LEU A 237 -10.34 3.02 11.11
N ALA A 238 -9.50 2.39 10.29
CA ALA A 238 -9.82 1.11 9.67
C ALA A 238 -10.09 0.02 10.72
N ARG A 239 -9.24 -0.05 11.76
CA ARG A 239 -9.44 -1.00 12.88
C ARG A 239 -10.72 -0.73 13.67
N GLU A 240 -11.05 0.54 13.95
CA GLU A 240 -12.31 0.93 14.60
C GLU A 240 -13.54 0.52 13.77
N LEU A 241 -13.41 0.52 12.44
CA LEU A 241 -14.47 0.09 11.51
C LEU A 241 -14.46 -1.44 11.25
N GLY A 242 -13.56 -2.19 11.88
CA GLY A 242 -13.44 -3.65 11.69
C GLY A 242 -12.83 -4.05 10.36
N MET A 243 -12.19 -3.14 9.64
CA MET A 243 -11.54 -3.41 8.35
C MET A 243 -10.14 -4.01 8.53
N GLN A 244 -9.77 -4.90 7.63
CA GLN A 244 -8.40 -5.39 7.53
C GLN A 244 -7.47 -4.29 6.99
N VAL A 245 -6.21 -4.32 7.43
CA VAL A 245 -5.20 -3.34 6.99
C VAL A 245 -4.03 -4.06 6.34
N MET A 246 -3.69 -3.64 5.14
CA MET A 246 -2.46 -3.98 4.44
C MET A 246 -1.61 -2.72 4.30
N ILE A 247 -0.31 -2.84 4.50
CA ILE A 247 0.66 -1.79 4.19
C ILE A 247 1.37 -2.19 2.91
N GLY A 248 1.10 -1.45 1.84
CA GLY A 248 1.74 -1.62 0.55
C GLY A 248 2.80 -0.55 0.28
N CYS A 249 3.44 -0.68 -0.87
CA CYS A 249 4.41 0.31 -1.35
C CYS A 249 4.27 0.50 -2.87
N MET A 250 4.94 1.51 -3.37
CA MET A 250 5.28 1.66 -4.79
C MET A 250 6.64 0.99 -5.06
N THR A 251 7.33 1.37 -6.13
CA THR A 251 8.75 1.07 -6.27
C THR A 251 9.52 2.10 -5.47
N GLU A 252 9.96 1.73 -4.30
CA GLU A 252 10.55 2.62 -3.29
C GLU A 252 11.94 2.13 -2.87
N THR A 253 12.74 3.04 -2.36
CA THR A 253 14.03 2.73 -1.73
C THR A 253 13.82 2.27 -0.28
N SER A 254 14.93 1.97 0.41
CA SER A 254 14.90 1.63 1.82
C SER A 254 14.33 2.75 2.71
N ALA A 255 14.35 4.02 2.27
CA ALA A 255 13.80 5.13 3.04
C ALA A 255 12.28 5.01 3.19
N GLY A 256 11.57 4.85 2.06
CA GLY A 256 10.11 4.66 2.05
C GLY A 256 9.70 3.34 2.71
N ILE A 257 10.39 2.23 2.34
CA ILE A 257 10.08 0.91 2.89
C ILE A 257 10.30 0.85 4.40
N SER A 258 11.42 1.37 4.91
CA SER A 258 11.67 1.37 6.36
C SER A 258 10.62 2.19 7.12
N ALA A 259 10.21 3.34 6.57
CA ALA A 259 9.14 4.14 7.16
C ALA A 259 7.82 3.36 7.21
N ALA A 260 7.46 2.66 6.12
CA ALA A 260 6.24 1.86 6.06
C ALA A 260 6.25 0.68 7.05
N THR A 261 7.42 0.07 7.32
CA THR A 261 7.53 -1.06 8.25
C THR A 261 7.48 -0.64 9.74
N THR A 262 7.41 0.64 10.04
CA THR A 262 7.21 1.14 11.41
C THR A 262 5.72 1.27 11.79
N LEU A 263 4.80 0.85 10.92
CA LEU A 263 3.35 0.94 11.09
C LEU A 263 2.76 -0.41 11.48
#